data_74633e7176f355daae7016e11f908ece
#
_entry.id   74633e7176f355daae7016e11f908ece
#
_cell.length_a   1.000
_cell.length_b   1.000
_cell.length_c   1.000
_cell.angle_alpha   90.00
_cell.angle_beta   90.00
_cell.angle_gamma   90.00
#
_symmetry.space_group_name_H-M   'P 1'
#
loop_
_entity.id
_entity.type
_entity.pdbx_description
1 polymer ?
#
loop_
_entity_poly.entity_id
_entity_poly.type
_entity_poly.pdbx_seq_one_letter_code
_entity_poly.pdbx_strand_id
1 'polypeptide(L)'
;MNGPYIDLHTHSCLSDGNLTPEALLTKAREAGIGILALTDHNATGDLSALRAAFPELKLIQGAEITCRYAADGTSHELHVVALGIDPDHPAIRRVLARNNPDRRPYLSAILDKLRGLGLDVGTYDDIQAANPESRHFGRMQIAKEMQRRGYVATADEAFDVYMGAHGQRLAYVANPLEYVSLEEGVEAILAAGGIPVLAHLYYYLLDAEGERTLVRRFKELAGDKAAMEVHYAAYTPEQRASLAALADEFGLMHSCASDFHGNLEGETLAHSFVRAQCAPLLKALGL
;
A
#
# COMPACT_ATOMS: atom_id res chain seq x y z
N MET A 1 -17.74 17.12 -17.18
CA MET A 1 -17.12 16.05 -18.01
C MET A 1 -16.01 15.45 -17.16
N ASN A 2 -16.01 14.13 -17.00
CA ASN A 2 -14.93 13.45 -16.27
C ASN A 2 -13.60 13.72 -16.97
N GLY A 3 -12.52 13.94 -16.21
CA GLY A 3 -11.19 14.13 -16.76
C GLY A 3 -10.74 12.93 -17.61
N PRO A 4 -9.79 13.11 -18.52
CA PRO A 4 -9.32 12.06 -19.42
C PRO A 4 -8.41 11.04 -18.77
N TYR A 5 -7.84 11.36 -17.61
CA TYR A 5 -6.81 10.56 -16.96
C TYR A 5 -7.38 9.63 -15.88
N ILE A 6 -6.62 8.59 -15.56
CA ILE A 6 -7.00 7.59 -14.56
C ILE A 6 -5.81 7.29 -13.65
N ASP A 7 -6.13 6.99 -12.38
CA ASP A 7 -5.17 6.53 -11.39
C ASP A 7 -5.82 5.49 -10.49
N LEU A 8 -5.32 4.26 -10.52
CA LEU A 8 -5.93 3.12 -9.85
C LEU A 8 -5.17 2.67 -8.60
N HIS A 9 -4.17 3.47 -8.15
CA HIS A 9 -3.42 3.21 -6.93
C HIS A 9 -2.97 4.53 -6.30
N THR A 10 -3.64 4.92 -5.21
CA THR A 10 -3.35 6.16 -4.48
C THR A 10 -3.60 5.99 -2.99
N HIS A 11 -2.82 6.70 -2.16
CA HIS A 11 -2.87 6.65 -0.71
C HIS A 11 -3.32 7.97 -0.11
N SER A 12 -4.02 7.87 1.01
CA SER A 12 -4.43 9.00 1.83
C SER A 12 -3.90 8.85 3.26
N CYS A 13 -4.23 9.80 4.13
CA CYS A 13 -3.90 9.71 5.56
C CYS A 13 -4.68 8.60 6.31
N LEU A 14 -5.50 7.81 5.63
CA LEU A 14 -6.07 6.57 6.19
C LEU A 14 -4.99 5.50 6.35
N SER A 15 -3.90 5.58 5.58
CA SER A 15 -2.68 4.79 5.74
C SER A 15 -1.47 5.69 5.99
N ASP A 16 -0.63 5.89 5.04
CA ASP A 16 0.65 6.60 5.13
C ASP A 16 0.80 7.75 4.13
N GLY A 17 -0.26 8.07 3.40
CA GLY A 17 -0.33 9.28 2.59
C GLY A 17 -0.47 10.56 3.44
N ASN A 18 -0.01 11.69 2.91
CA ASN A 18 -0.03 12.98 3.60
C ASN A 18 -1.34 13.76 3.44
N LEU A 19 -2.20 13.39 2.50
CA LEU A 19 -3.43 14.10 2.22
C LEU A 19 -4.64 13.40 2.83
N THR A 20 -5.61 14.18 3.31
CA THR A 20 -6.92 13.60 3.60
C THR A 20 -7.56 13.09 2.30
N PRO A 21 -8.51 12.14 2.35
CA PRO A 21 -9.21 11.70 1.16
C PRO A 21 -9.80 12.86 0.34
N GLU A 22 -10.38 13.86 0.99
CA GLU A 22 -10.96 15.05 0.34
C GLU A 22 -9.89 15.90 -0.35
N ALA A 23 -8.73 16.09 0.28
CA ALA A 23 -7.62 16.85 -0.29
C ALA A 23 -7.00 16.09 -1.49
N LEU A 24 -6.89 14.76 -1.40
CA LEU A 24 -6.44 13.91 -2.50
C LEU A 24 -7.37 14.00 -3.71
N LEU A 25 -8.70 13.92 -3.48
CA LEU A 25 -9.69 14.03 -4.54
C LEU A 25 -9.72 15.43 -5.17
N THR A 26 -9.50 16.48 -4.38
CA THR A 26 -9.35 17.85 -4.90
C THR A 26 -8.15 17.94 -5.83
N LYS A 27 -7.00 17.41 -5.40
CA LYS A 27 -5.78 17.36 -6.23
C LYS A 27 -5.98 16.51 -7.50
N ALA A 28 -6.66 15.38 -7.39
CA ALA A 28 -6.98 14.53 -8.54
C ALA A 28 -7.85 15.26 -9.57
N ARG A 29 -8.87 15.99 -9.13
CA ARG A 29 -9.71 16.82 -9.99
C ARG A 29 -8.90 17.89 -10.70
N GLU A 30 -8.02 18.60 -9.99
CA GLU A 30 -7.14 19.64 -10.55
C GLU A 30 -6.16 19.07 -11.57
N ALA A 31 -5.68 17.84 -11.36
CA ALA A 31 -4.83 17.10 -12.29
C ALA A 31 -5.60 16.52 -13.50
N GLY A 32 -6.92 16.67 -13.57
CA GLY A 32 -7.73 16.13 -14.66
C GLY A 32 -7.97 14.61 -14.58
N ILE A 33 -7.82 14.01 -13.41
CA ILE A 33 -8.19 12.61 -13.17
C ILE A 33 -9.70 12.47 -13.24
N GLY A 34 -10.21 11.51 -14.00
CA GLY A 34 -11.64 11.22 -14.12
C GLY A 34 -12.05 9.92 -13.45
N ILE A 35 -11.08 8.99 -13.25
CA ILE A 35 -11.26 7.75 -12.50
C ILE A 35 -10.11 7.64 -11.51
N LEU A 36 -10.43 7.44 -10.23
CA LEU A 36 -9.44 7.29 -9.16
C LEU A 36 -9.85 6.14 -8.24
N ALA A 37 -8.88 5.31 -7.84
CA ALA A 37 -9.07 4.35 -6.75
C ALA A 37 -8.37 4.84 -5.49
N LEU A 38 -9.08 4.80 -4.36
CA LEU A 38 -8.49 4.96 -3.03
C LEU A 38 -8.09 3.58 -2.52
N THR A 39 -6.80 3.39 -2.30
CA THR A 39 -6.22 2.06 -2.05
C THR A 39 -5.24 2.06 -0.89
N ASP A 40 -5.60 2.71 0.19
CA ASP A 40 -4.82 2.81 1.40
C ASP A 40 -4.30 1.45 1.90
N HIS A 41 -3.08 1.39 2.42
CA HIS A 41 -2.45 0.17 2.95
C HIS A 41 -3.27 -0.48 4.04
N ASN A 42 -3.72 -1.70 3.78
CA ASN A 42 -4.50 -2.53 4.69
C ASN A 42 -5.70 -1.78 5.33
N ALA A 43 -6.20 -0.77 4.64
CA ALA A 43 -7.30 0.06 5.12
C ALA A 43 -8.31 0.33 4.01
N THR A 44 -9.56 0.49 4.38
CA THR A 44 -10.62 0.95 3.50
C THR A 44 -11.62 1.76 4.30
N GLY A 45 -12.29 2.70 3.65
CA GLY A 45 -13.26 3.59 4.27
C GLY A 45 -14.59 3.63 3.52
N ASP A 46 -15.60 4.22 4.12
CA ASP A 46 -16.85 4.54 3.43
C ASP A 46 -16.65 5.73 2.47
N LEU A 47 -16.79 5.49 1.19
CA LEU A 47 -16.64 6.49 0.14
C LEU A 47 -17.94 7.23 -0.22
N SER A 48 -19.06 6.97 0.48
CA SER A 48 -20.39 7.53 0.14
C SER A 48 -20.39 9.05 0.16
N ALA A 49 -19.84 9.65 1.22
CA ALA A 49 -19.73 11.10 1.36
C ALA A 49 -18.80 11.71 0.29
N LEU A 50 -17.68 11.06 0.00
CA LEU A 50 -16.73 11.49 -1.01
C LEU A 50 -17.33 11.43 -2.43
N ARG A 51 -18.07 10.38 -2.74
CA ARG A 51 -18.79 10.26 -4.04
C ARG A 51 -19.84 11.36 -4.20
N ALA A 52 -20.52 11.74 -3.12
CA ALA A 52 -21.49 12.84 -3.14
C ALA A 52 -20.82 14.21 -3.32
N ALA A 53 -19.64 14.41 -2.71
CA ALA A 53 -18.88 15.66 -2.79
C ALA A 53 -18.15 15.85 -4.12
N PHE A 54 -17.76 14.75 -4.79
CA PHE A 54 -17.00 14.76 -6.05
C PHE A 54 -17.70 13.93 -7.15
N PRO A 55 -18.93 14.32 -7.56
CA PRO A 55 -19.72 13.53 -8.50
C PRO A 55 -19.11 13.45 -9.92
N GLU A 56 -18.16 14.34 -10.23
CA GLU A 56 -17.37 14.32 -11.47
C GLU A 56 -16.29 13.26 -11.50
N LEU A 57 -15.85 12.77 -10.34
CA LEU A 57 -14.87 11.70 -10.23
C LEU A 57 -15.56 10.33 -10.15
N LYS A 58 -15.11 9.39 -10.96
CA LYS A 58 -15.48 7.99 -10.77
C LYS A 58 -14.56 7.38 -9.71
N LEU A 59 -15.03 7.35 -8.47
CA LEU A 59 -14.26 6.88 -7.33
C LEU A 59 -14.47 5.37 -7.12
N ILE A 60 -13.38 4.60 -7.23
CA ILE A 60 -13.34 3.16 -7.04
C ILE A 60 -13.00 2.86 -5.57
N GLN A 61 -13.77 1.97 -4.96
CA GLN A 61 -13.48 1.40 -3.65
C GLN A 61 -12.31 0.46 -3.75
N GLY A 62 -11.28 0.65 -2.91
CA GLY A 62 -10.13 -0.24 -2.91
C GLY A 62 -9.44 -0.33 -1.56
N ALA A 63 -8.38 -1.11 -1.52
CA ALA A 63 -7.37 -1.19 -0.49
C ALA A 63 -6.10 -1.79 -1.10
N GLU A 64 -4.93 -1.44 -0.62
CA GLU A 64 -3.70 -2.17 -0.93
C GLU A 64 -3.42 -3.16 0.21
N ILE A 65 -3.47 -4.45 -0.12
CA ILE A 65 -3.31 -5.53 0.86
C ILE A 65 -1.87 -6.00 0.84
N THR A 66 -1.17 -5.85 1.97
CA THR A 66 0.15 -6.44 2.17
C THR A 66 0.01 -7.95 2.35
N CYS A 67 0.74 -8.70 1.53
CA CYS A 67 0.73 -10.16 1.53
C CYS A 67 2.14 -10.71 1.71
N ARG A 68 2.24 -11.90 2.30
CA ARG A 68 3.48 -12.67 2.34
C ARG A 68 3.48 -13.69 1.22
N TYR A 69 4.60 -13.73 0.50
CA TYR A 69 4.86 -14.72 -0.54
C TYR A 69 6.17 -15.44 -0.26
N ALA A 70 6.14 -16.76 -0.23
CA ALA A 70 7.32 -17.58 -0.03
C ALA A 70 7.81 -18.10 -1.37
N ALA A 71 9.08 -17.78 -1.72
CA ALA A 71 9.76 -18.30 -2.90
C ALA A 71 11.20 -18.64 -2.52
N ASP A 72 11.71 -19.76 -3.01
CA ASP A 72 13.10 -20.22 -2.85
C ASP A 72 13.63 -20.19 -1.40
N GLY A 73 12.76 -20.50 -0.46
CA GLY A 73 13.08 -20.48 0.97
C GLY A 73 13.14 -19.07 1.58
N THR A 74 12.84 -18.03 0.80
CA THR A 74 12.77 -16.63 1.23
C THR A 74 11.32 -16.17 1.30
N SER A 75 11.00 -15.36 2.29
CA SER A 75 9.69 -14.71 2.42
C SER A 75 9.76 -13.28 1.91
N HIS A 76 8.96 -12.96 0.91
CA HIS A 76 8.82 -11.63 0.34
C HIS A 76 7.53 -10.99 0.84
N GLU A 77 7.58 -9.69 1.07
CA GLU A 77 6.40 -8.86 1.28
C GLU A 77 5.96 -8.35 -0.09
N LEU A 78 4.72 -8.64 -0.45
CA LEU A 78 4.10 -8.23 -1.71
C LEU A 78 2.87 -7.39 -1.42
N HIS A 79 2.51 -6.55 -2.37
CA HIS A 79 1.30 -5.76 -2.30
C HIS A 79 0.31 -6.17 -3.40
N VAL A 80 -0.95 -6.31 -3.02
CA VAL A 80 -2.05 -6.59 -3.94
C VAL A 80 -3.09 -5.51 -3.80
N VAL A 81 -3.25 -4.71 -4.84
CA VAL A 81 -4.31 -3.70 -4.89
C VAL A 81 -5.64 -4.38 -5.17
N ALA A 82 -6.58 -4.20 -4.27
CA ALA A 82 -7.94 -4.69 -4.34
C ALA A 82 -8.85 -3.61 -4.94
N LEU A 83 -9.31 -3.77 -6.18
CA LEU A 83 -10.17 -2.79 -6.84
C LEU A 83 -11.63 -3.25 -6.85
N GLY A 84 -12.56 -2.34 -6.55
CA GLY A 84 -14.00 -2.60 -6.65
C GLY A 84 -14.53 -3.56 -5.59
N ILE A 85 -13.88 -3.65 -4.44
CA ILE A 85 -14.30 -4.51 -3.34
C ILE A 85 -15.54 -3.98 -2.61
N ASP A 86 -16.33 -4.89 -2.04
CA ASP A 86 -17.24 -4.57 -0.96
C ASP A 86 -16.43 -4.44 0.34
N PRO A 87 -16.28 -3.22 0.93
CA PRO A 87 -15.45 -2.97 2.11
C PRO A 87 -16.03 -3.65 3.37
N ASP A 88 -17.31 -4.00 3.35
CA ASP A 88 -18.00 -4.65 4.46
C ASP A 88 -17.98 -6.19 4.35
N HIS A 89 -17.47 -6.74 3.26
CA HIS A 89 -17.41 -8.18 3.08
C HIS A 89 -16.54 -8.84 4.18
N PRO A 90 -17.04 -9.92 4.84
CA PRO A 90 -16.34 -10.54 5.99
C PRO A 90 -14.92 -11.01 5.68
N ALA A 91 -14.62 -11.44 4.44
CA ALA A 91 -13.29 -11.88 4.05
C ALA A 91 -12.29 -10.70 4.03
N ILE A 92 -12.67 -9.58 3.44
CA ILE A 92 -11.84 -8.35 3.44
C ILE A 92 -11.62 -7.84 4.87
N ARG A 93 -12.68 -7.72 5.66
CA ARG A 93 -12.57 -7.29 7.07
C ARG A 93 -11.61 -8.15 7.87
N ARG A 94 -11.65 -9.48 7.66
CA ARG A 94 -10.74 -10.43 8.34
C ARG A 94 -9.28 -10.19 7.93
N VAL A 95 -9.01 -10.02 6.64
CA VAL A 95 -7.67 -9.76 6.11
C VAL A 95 -7.13 -8.44 6.65
N LEU A 96 -7.90 -7.36 6.55
CA LEU A 96 -7.50 -6.04 7.03
C LEU A 96 -7.25 -6.04 8.55
N ALA A 97 -8.10 -6.72 9.32
CA ALA A 97 -7.93 -6.85 10.77
C ALA A 97 -6.67 -7.64 11.14
N ARG A 98 -6.35 -8.72 10.40
CA ARG A 98 -5.13 -9.52 10.61
C ARG A 98 -3.88 -8.71 10.27
N ASN A 99 -3.92 -7.92 9.21
CA ASN A 99 -2.81 -7.07 8.79
C ASN A 99 -2.63 -5.80 9.64
N ASN A 100 -3.65 -5.44 10.43
CA ASN A 100 -3.62 -4.31 11.38
C ASN A 100 -3.91 -4.76 12.82
N PRO A 101 -3.08 -5.62 13.41
CA PRO A 101 -3.24 -5.98 14.82
C PRO A 101 -3.01 -4.75 15.71
N ASP A 102 -3.51 -4.81 16.94
CA ASP A 102 -3.14 -3.83 17.95
C ASP A 102 -1.61 -3.86 18.15
N ARG A 103 -0.96 -2.78 17.74
CA ARG A 103 0.51 -2.62 17.80
C ARG A 103 0.98 -2.08 19.14
N ARG A 104 0.07 -1.65 20.02
CA ARG A 104 0.42 -1.06 21.33
C ARG A 104 1.33 -1.99 22.16
N PRO A 105 1.05 -3.29 22.34
CA PRO A 105 1.92 -4.17 23.11
C PRO A 105 3.34 -4.25 22.55
N TYR A 106 3.45 -4.36 21.23
CA TYR A 106 4.73 -4.43 20.53
C TYR A 106 5.55 -3.15 20.69
N LEU A 107 4.93 -1.99 20.44
CA LEU A 107 5.61 -0.69 20.52
C LEU A 107 5.94 -0.34 21.98
N SER A 108 5.06 -0.66 22.92
CA SER A 108 5.34 -0.47 24.36
C SER A 108 6.55 -1.30 24.81
N ALA A 109 6.69 -2.54 24.34
CA ALA A 109 7.85 -3.37 24.65
C ALA A 109 9.17 -2.77 24.11
N ILE A 110 9.16 -2.08 22.97
CA ILE A 110 10.32 -1.33 22.46
C ILE A 110 10.63 -0.16 23.40
N LEU A 111 9.62 0.64 23.78
CA LEU A 111 9.76 1.79 24.67
C LEU A 111 10.30 1.38 26.03
N ASP A 112 9.85 0.24 26.58
CA ASP A 112 10.34 -0.30 27.85
C ASP A 112 11.82 -0.71 27.75
N LYS A 113 12.24 -1.32 26.64
CA LYS A 113 13.66 -1.64 26.39
C LYS A 113 14.52 -0.38 26.28
N LEU A 114 14.05 0.64 25.54
CA LEU A 114 14.75 1.93 25.44
C LEU A 114 14.90 2.59 26.81
N ARG A 115 13.83 2.60 27.61
CA ARG A 115 13.87 3.10 29.00
C ARG A 115 14.86 2.33 29.85
N GLY A 116 14.94 1.00 29.72
CA GLY A 116 15.95 0.15 30.38
C GLY A 116 17.38 0.49 30.01
N LEU A 117 17.62 1.10 28.83
CA LEU A 117 18.92 1.63 28.40
C LEU A 117 19.16 3.08 28.84
N GLY A 118 18.26 3.67 29.62
CA GLY A 118 18.35 5.08 30.04
C GLY A 118 17.82 6.08 29.00
N LEU A 119 17.15 5.61 27.93
CA LEU A 119 16.60 6.43 26.84
C LEU A 119 15.09 6.57 27.07
N ASP A 120 14.69 7.56 27.88
CA ASP A 120 13.27 7.81 28.09
C ASP A 120 12.66 8.60 26.92
N VAL A 121 11.94 7.91 26.08
CA VAL A 121 11.25 8.49 24.88
C VAL A 121 9.77 8.80 25.20
N GLY A 122 9.30 8.52 26.41
CA GLY A 122 7.90 8.61 26.80
C GLY A 122 7.15 7.28 26.66
N THR A 123 5.85 7.33 26.88
CA THR A 123 4.94 6.19 26.69
C THR A 123 4.37 6.14 25.28
N TYR A 124 3.71 5.05 24.94
CA TYR A 124 2.94 4.95 23.69
C TYR A 124 1.94 6.10 23.56
N ASP A 125 1.19 6.40 24.65
CA ASP A 125 0.17 7.45 24.63
C ASP A 125 0.77 8.85 24.50
N ASP A 126 1.94 9.12 25.12
CA ASP A 126 2.67 10.39 24.99
C ASP A 126 3.06 10.66 23.52
N ILE A 127 3.63 9.64 22.86
CA ILE A 127 4.06 9.79 21.46
C ILE A 127 2.86 9.88 20.52
N GLN A 128 1.81 9.11 20.76
CA GLN A 128 0.57 9.20 19.98
C GLN A 128 -0.07 10.58 20.11
N ALA A 129 -0.13 11.13 21.32
CA ALA A 129 -0.66 12.47 21.58
C ALA A 129 0.17 13.58 20.92
N ALA A 130 1.49 13.37 20.79
CA ALA A 130 2.38 14.29 20.07
C ALA A 130 2.26 14.20 18.53
N ASN A 131 1.58 13.17 18.00
CA ASN A 131 1.38 12.93 16.56
C ASN A 131 -0.12 12.69 16.25
N PRO A 132 -1.01 13.65 16.53
CA PRO A 132 -2.47 13.45 16.44
C PRO A 132 -2.95 13.16 15.03
N GLU A 133 -2.20 13.60 14.01
CA GLU A 133 -2.52 13.38 12.60
C GLU A 133 -2.09 11.99 12.10
N SER A 134 -1.23 11.29 12.87
CA SER A 134 -0.74 9.97 12.48
C SER A 134 -1.73 8.89 12.90
N ARG A 135 -2.45 8.33 11.93
CA ARG A 135 -3.33 7.16 12.15
C ARG A 135 -2.53 5.86 12.29
N HIS A 136 -1.32 5.83 11.75
CA HIS A 136 -0.39 4.70 11.87
C HIS A 136 0.75 5.03 12.82
N PHE A 137 0.60 4.64 14.09
CA PHE A 137 1.69 4.71 15.04
C PHE A 137 2.62 3.49 14.85
N GLY A 138 3.89 3.76 14.56
CA GLY A 138 4.88 2.74 14.31
C GLY A 138 6.26 3.09 14.88
N ARG A 139 7.25 2.27 14.58
CA ARG A 139 8.64 2.50 15.01
C ARG A 139 9.22 3.82 14.52
N MET A 140 8.76 4.33 13.36
CA MET A 140 9.22 5.61 12.83
C MET A 140 8.89 6.77 13.76
N GLN A 141 7.71 6.79 14.39
CA GLN A 141 7.33 7.82 15.36
C GLN A 141 8.23 7.74 16.60
N ILE A 142 8.60 6.53 17.06
CA ILE A 142 9.58 6.34 18.13
C ILE A 142 10.95 6.89 17.69
N ALA A 143 11.41 6.56 16.49
CA ALA A 143 12.68 7.03 15.94
C ALA A 143 12.76 8.57 15.86
N LYS A 144 11.70 9.20 15.33
CA LYS A 144 11.58 10.67 15.28
C LYS A 144 11.60 11.30 16.68
N GLU A 145 10.96 10.68 17.67
CA GLU A 145 10.97 11.17 19.05
C GLU A 145 12.35 10.99 19.70
N MET A 146 13.06 9.88 19.42
CA MET A 146 14.45 9.71 19.84
C MET A 146 15.36 10.80 19.27
N GLN A 147 15.20 11.13 18.00
CA GLN A 147 15.93 12.21 17.33
C GLN A 147 15.59 13.59 17.95
N ARG A 148 14.32 13.86 18.17
CA ARG A 148 13.86 15.11 18.78
C ARG A 148 14.45 15.32 20.19
N ARG A 149 14.62 14.25 20.95
CA ARG A 149 15.23 14.26 22.29
C ARG A 149 16.75 14.24 22.28
N GLY A 150 17.37 14.12 21.10
CA GLY A 150 18.82 14.12 20.94
C GLY A 150 19.49 12.80 21.33
N TYR A 151 18.75 11.70 21.41
CA TYR A 151 19.31 10.37 21.66
C TYR A 151 19.99 9.75 20.44
N VAL A 152 19.60 10.19 19.25
CA VAL A 152 20.17 9.82 17.95
C VAL A 152 20.24 11.04 17.05
N ALA A 153 21.17 11.06 16.08
CA ALA A 153 21.30 12.13 15.12
C ALA A 153 20.24 12.05 13.99
N THR A 154 19.87 10.82 13.62
CA THR A 154 18.88 10.55 12.55
C THR A 154 17.91 9.44 12.95
N ALA A 155 16.76 9.39 12.29
CA ALA A 155 15.82 8.27 12.47
C ALA A 155 16.44 6.92 12.04
N ASP A 156 17.28 6.91 11.00
CA ASP A 156 17.96 5.70 10.52
C ASP A 156 18.91 5.14 11.60
N GLU A 157 19.64 6.01 12.31
CA GLU A 157 20.47 5.59 13.44
C GLU A 157 19.66 4.89 14.53
N ALA A 158 18.41 5.33 14.79
CA ALA A 158 17.54 4.66 15.74
C ALA A 158 17.21 3.22 15.32
N PHE A 159 17.07 2.96 14.02
CA PHE A 159 16.89 1.61 13.50
C PHE A 159 18.19 0.81 13.55
N ASP A 160 19.31 1.36 13.11
CA ASP A 160 20.59 0.66 13.02
C ASP A 160 21.13 0.25 14.40
N VAL A 161 20.93 1.10 15.41
CA VAL A 161 21.47 0.86 16.75
C VAL A 161 20.46 0.15 17.65
N TYR A 162 19.18 0.57 17.62
CA TYR A 162 18.23 0.15 18.64
C TYR A 162 17.13 -0.79 18.16
N MET A 163 16.35 -0.40 17.14
CA MET A 163 15.04 -1.01 16.87
C MET A 163 14.99 -1.90 15.63
N GLY A 164 15.98 -1.83 14.74
CA GLY A 164 16.00 -2.59 13.50
C GLY A 164 16.26 -4.08 13.70
N ALA A 165 15.91 -4.89 12.71
CA ALA A 165 16.21 -6.32 12.69
C ALA A 165 17.69 -6.61 12.41
N HIS A 166 18.38 -5.64 11.84
CA HIS A 166 19.83 -5.65 11.56
C HIS A 166 20.54 -4.64 12.46
N GLY A 167 21.87 -4.63 12.49
CA GLY A 167 22.66 -3.73 13.31
C GLY A 167 22.81 -4.21 14.76
N GLN A 168 22.91 -3.28 15.72
CA GLN A 168 23.21 -3.59 17.12
C GLN A 168 22.01 -4.17 17.89
N ARG A 169 20.79 -3.87 17.50
CA ARG A 169 19.54 -4.43 18.03
C ARG A 169 19.33 -4.24 19.54
N LEU A 170 19.82 -3.16 20.13
CA LEU A 170 19.84 -2.97 21.61
C LEU A 170 18.44 -2.95 22.24
N ALA A 171 17.44 -2.41 21.53
CA ALA A 171 16.03 -2.41 21.93
C ALA A 171 15.13 -3.18 20.94
N TYR A 172 15.70 -4.06 20.13
CA TYR A 172 14.93 -4.84 19.16
C TYR A 172 13.88 -5.71 19.84
N VAL A 173 12.68 -5.65 19.30
CA VAL A 173 11.58 -6.58 19.57
C VAL A 173 11.15 -7.17 18.24
N ALA A 174 10.97 -8.48 18.17
CA ALA A 174 10.46 -9.11 16.95
C ALA A 174 9.06 -8.55 16.64
N ASN A 175 8.86 -8.11 15.41
CA ASN A 175 7.54 -7.63 15.00
C ASN A 175 6.58 -8.83 14.99
N PRO A 176 5.50 -8.82 15.78
CA PRO A 176 4.54 -9.92 15.80
C PRO A 176 3.60 -9.92 14.59
N LEU A 177 3.72 -8.91 13.71
CA LEU A 177 2.89 -8.78 12.54
C LEU A 177 3.20 -9.88 11.53
N GLU A 178 2.23 -10.74 11.32
CA GLU A 178 2.23 -11.74 10.27
C GLU A 178 1.16 -11.37 9.25
N TYR A 179 1.59 -10.84 8.12
CA TYR A 179 0.68 -10.56 7.01
C TYR A 179 0.04 -11.85 6.50
N VAL A 180 -1.15 -11.70 5.94
CA VAL A 180 -1.83 -12.81 5.24
C VAL A 180 -0.95 -13.33 4.09
N SER A 181 -1.14 -14.58 3.68
CA SER A 181 -0.45 -15.08 2.49
C SER A 181 -1.03 -14.44 1.21
N LEU A 182 -0.29 -14.54 0.11
CA LEU A 182 -0.77 -14.09 -1.19
C LEU A 182 -2.10 -14.76 -1.56
N GLU A 183 -2.23 -16.06 -1.27
CA GLU A 183 -3.45 -16.84 -1.49
C GLU A 183 -4.64 -16.29 -0.69
N GLU A 184 -4.45 -16.07 0.61
CA GLU A 184 -5.49 -15.51 1.49
C GLU A 184 -5.94 -14.12 1.04
N GLY A 185 -4.97 -13.26 0.63
CA GLY A 185 -5.26 -11.92 0.14
C GLY A 185 -6.06 -11.92 -1.16
N VAL A 186 -5.61 -12.68 -2.16
CA VAL A 186 -6.30 -12.79 -3.46
C VAL A 186 -7.70 -13.41 -3.28
N GLU A 187 -7.82 -14.49 -2.49
CA GLU A 187 -9.12 -15.13 -2.22
C GLU A 187 -10.11 -14.14 -1.57
N ALA A 188 -9.66 -13.35 -0.60
CA ALA A 188 -10.50 -12.36 0.07
C ALA A 188 -10.98 -11.26 -0.89
N ILE A 189 -10.11 -10.78 -1.80
CA ILE A 189 -10.47 -9.79 -2.81
C ILE A 189 -11.54 -10.34 -3.75
N LEU A 190 -11.32 -11.56 -4.25
CA LEU A 190 -12.29 -12.22 -5.16
C LEU A 190 -13.63 -12.47 -4.49
N ALA A 191 -13.63 -12.93 -3.23
CA ALA A 191 -14.83 -13.16 -2.44
C ALA A 191 -15.63 -11.88 -2.23
N ALA A 192 -14.95 -10.74 -2.06
CA ALA A 192 -15.57 -9.42 -1.93
C ALA A 192 -16.01 -8.80 -3.28
N GLY A 193 -15.98 -9.56 -4.36
CA GLY A 193 -16.39 -9.13 -5.70
C GLY A 193 -15.34 -8.32 -6.46
N GLY A 194 -14.20 -8.04 -5.84
CA GLY A 194 -13.14 -7.21 -6.38
C GLY A 194 -12.28 -7.88 -7.45
N ILE A 195 -11.32 -7.09 -7.93
CA ILE A 195 -10.29 -7.48 -8.89
C ILE A 195 -8.94 -7.31 -8.20
N PRO A 196 -8.14 -8.39 -8.03
CA PRO A 196 -6.80 -8.30 -7.50
C PRO A 196 -5.83 -7.82 -8.58
N VAL A 197 -4.98 -6.85 -8.21
CA VAL A 197 -3.94 -6.26 -9.06
C VAL A 197 -2.59 -6.45 -8.37
N LEU A 198 -1.66 -7.14 -9.01
CA LEU A 198 -0.28 -7.26 -8.52
C LEU A 198 0.41 -5.89 -8.67
N ALA A 199 0.78 -5.28 -7.54
CA ALA A 199 1.34 -3.94 -7.50
C ALA A 199 2.84 -3.94 -7.81
N HIS A 200 3.35 -2.85 -8.35
CA HIS A 200 4.75 -2.41 -8.51
C HIS A 200 5.82 -3.54 -8.50
N LEU A 201 5.71 -4.51 -9.42
CA LEU A 201 6.48 -5.77 -9.46
C LEU A 201 7.99 -5.61 -9.23
N TYR A 202 8.63 -4.58 -9.81
CA TYR A 202 10.07 -4.39 -9.70
C TYR A 202 10.57 -3.97 -8.31
N TYR A 203 9.69 -3.53 -7.42
CA TYR A 203 10.07 -3.23 -6.03
C TYR A 203 10.37 -4.48 -5.19
N TYR A 204 9.97 -5.66 -5.66
CA TYR A 204 10.25 -6.91 -4.95
C TYR A 204 11.66 -7.45 -5.18
N LEU A 205 12.42 -6.82 -6.10
CA LEU A 205 13.83 -7.15 -6.40
C LEU A 205 14.04 -8.64 -6.73
N LEU A 206 13.04 -9.25 -7.36
CA LEU A 206 13.15 -10.61 -7.88
C LEU A 206 13.99 -10.61 -9.15
N ASP A 207 14.63 -11.74 -9.46
CA ASP A 207 15.19 -11.94 -10.79
C ASP A 207 14.08 -12.25 -11.82
N ALA A 208 14.43 -12.29 -13.09
CA ALA A 208 13.46 -12.47 -14.17
C ALA A 208 12.67 -13.78 -14.06
N GLU A 209 13.24 -14.85 -13.53
CA GLU A 209 12.52 -16.11 -13.32
C GLU A 209 11.60 -16.03 -12.10
N GLY A 210 12.03 -15.35 -11.04
CA GLY A 210 11.22 -15.08 -9.85
C GLY A 210 9.99 -14.22 -10.19
N GLU A 211 10.16 -13.16 -11.01
CA GLU A 211 9.05 -12.35 -11.52
C GLU A 211 8.05 -13.19 -12.30
N ARG A 212 8.52 -14.02 -13.23
CA ARG A 212 7.66 -14.91 -14.03
C ARG A 212 6.93 -15.92 -13.16
N THR A 213 7.61 -16.48 -12.17
CA THR A 213 7.03 -17.45 -11.24
C THR A 213 5.95 -16.82 -10.39
N LEU A 214 6.19 -15.62 -9.87
CA LEU A 214 5.19 -14.85 -9.12
C LEU A 214 3.98 -14.51 -10.00
N VAL A 215 4.18 -13.97 -11.19
CA VAL A 215 3.08 -13.60 -12.11
C VAL A 215 2.25 -14.82 -12.52
N ARG A 216 2.89 -15.96 -12.80
CA ARG A 216 2.20 -17.23 -13.07
C ARG A 216 1.35 -17.65 -11.87
N ARG A 217 1.93 -17.64 -10.66
CA ARG A 217 1.22 -17.99 -9.43
C ARG A 217 0.05 -17.07 -9.18
N PHE A 218 0.23 -15.77 -9.37
CA PHE A 218 -0.83 -14.79 -9.23
C PHE A 218 -1.98 -15.02 -10.22
N LYS A 219 -1.65 -15.35 -11.48
CA LYS A 219 -2.66 -15.73 -12.50
C LYS A 219 -3.42 -16.99 -12.12
N GLU A 220 -2.75 -18.01 -11.58
CA GLU A 220 -3.40 -19.23 -11.10
C GLU A 220 -4.42 -18.93 -9.99
N LEU A 221 -4.08 -18.03 -9.07
CA LEU A 221 -4.96 -17.65 -7.94
C LEU A 221 -6.14 -16.78 -8.38
N ALA A 222 -5.88 -15.77 -9.20
CA ALA A 222 -6.87 -14.75 -9.57
C ALA A 222 -7.69 -15.12 -10.82
N GLY A 223 -7.24 -16.10 -11.62
CA GLY A 223 -7.93 -16.53 -12.83
C GLY A 223 -8.10 -15.40 -13.85
N ASP A 224 -9.29 -15.28 -14.41
CA ASP A 224 -9.60 -14.24 -15.41
C ASP A 224 -9.72 -12.83 -14.82
N LYS A 225 -9.72 -12.71 -13.49
CA LYS A 225 -9.68 -11.42 -12.79
C LYS A 225 -8.26 -10.94 -12.47
N ALA A 226 -7.22 -11.68 -12.84
CA ALA A 226 -5.84 -11.27 -12.62
C ALA A 226 -5.51 -9.99 -13.38
N ALA A 227 -4.97 -8.99 -12.67
CA ALA A 227 -4.42 -7.78 -13.25
C ALA A 227 -3.05 -7.47 -12.64
N MET A 228 -2.24 -6.62 -13.30
CA MET A 228 -0.99 -6.12 -12.73
C MET A 228 -0.70 -4.69 -13.16
N GLU A 229 0.10 -3.98 -12.39
CA GLU A 229 0.52 -2.63 -12.69
C GLU A 229 1.60 -2.62 -13.78
N VAL A 230 1.14 -2.39 -15.01
CA VAL A 230 2.00 -2.23 -16.18
C VAL A 230 2.40 -0.76 -16.33
N HIS A 231 1.43 0.14 -16.16
CA HIS A 231 1.61 1.57 -16.33
C HIS A 231 1.83 2.23 -14.97
N TYR A 232 3.03 2.03 -14.41
CA TYR A 232 3.40 2.63 -13.13
C TYR A 232 4.20 3.92 -13.36
N ALA A 233 3.89 4.99 -12.62
CA ALA A 233 4.40 6.33 -12.90
C ALA A 233 5.93 6.41 -12.83
N ALA A 234 6.55 5.73 -11.86
CA ALA A 234 7.99 5.74 -11.68
C ALA A 234 8.77 4.86 -12.67
N TYR A 235 8.10 4.02 -13.48
CA TYR A 235 8.79 3.13 -14.41
C TYR A 235 9.13 3.81 -15.74
N THR A 236 10.29 3.44 -16.31
CA THR A 236 10.67 3.88 -17.65
C THR A 236 9.77 3.30 -18.73
N PRO A 237 9.73 3.88 -19.94
CA PRO A 237 8.99 3.30 -21.07
C PRO A 237 9.39 1.85 -21.36
N GLU A 238 10.68 1.52 -21.25
CA GLU A 238 11.23 0.18 -21.47
C GLU A 238 10.74 -0.81 -20.42
N GLN A 239 10.72 -0.40 -19.14
CA GLN A 239 10.18 -1.20 -18.04
C GLN A 239 8.69 -1.46 -18.24
N ARG A 240 7.90 -0.45 -18.60
CA ARG A 240 6.47 -0.60 -18.91
C ARG A 240 6.24 -1.54 -20.09
N ALA A 241 7.07 -1.46 -21.14
CA ALA A 241 6.97 -2.36 -22.28
C ALA A 241 7.27 -3.81 -21.89
N SER A 242 8.29 -4.06 -21.03
CA SER A 242 8.61 -5.38 -20.52
C SER A 242 7.50 -5.94 -19.64
N LEU A 243 6.91 -5.13 -18.78
CA LEU A 243 5.75 -5.54 -17.94
C LEU A 243 4.50 -5.80 -18.78
N ALA A 244 4.26 -5.01 -19.84
CA ALA A 244 3.17 -5.26 -20.77
C ALA A 244 3.33 -6.62 -21.46
N ALA A 245 4.52 -6.93 -21.96
CA ALA A 245 4.80 -8.23 -22.58
C ALA A 245 4.62 -9.39 -21.60
N LEU A 246 5.05 -9.21 -20.33
CA LEU A 246 4.88 -10.20 -19.28
C LEU A 246 3.41 -10.40 -18.92
N ALA A 247 2.64 -9.31 -18.75
CA ALA A 247 1.22 -9.37 -18.49
C ALA A 247 0.43 -10.05 -19.61
N ASP A 248 0.74 -9.70 -20.87
CA ASP A 248 0.11 -10.29 -22.05
C ASP A 248 0.42 -11.77 -22.18
N GLU A 249 1.65 -12.19 -21.91
CA GLU A 249 2.07 -13.60 -21.96
C GLU A 249 1.25 -14.47 -21.00
N PHE A 250 0.99 -13.99 -19.80
CA PHE A 250 0.21 -14.73 -18.79
C PHE A 250 -1.30 -14.36 -18.82
N GLY A 251 -1.72 -13.47 -19.68
CA GLY A 251 -3.12 -13.05 -19.82
C GLY A 251 -3.65 -12.29 -18.60
N LEU A 252 -2.85 -11.36 -18.04
CA LEU A 252 -3.27 -10.44 -17.00
C LEU A 252 -3.78 -9.14 -17.63
N MET A 253 -4.79 -8.53 -17.00
CA MET A 253 -5.24 -7.20 -17.37
C MET A 253 -4.21 -6.15 -16.92
N HIS A 254 -4.02 -5.10 -17.75
CA HIS A 254 -3.15 -3.99 -17.39
C HIS A 254 -3.84 -3.02 -16.45
N SER A 255 -3.14 -2.61 -15.40
CA SER A 255 -3.50 -1.50 -14.52
C SER A 255 -2.52 -0.33 -14.67
N CYS A 256 -2.95 0.83 -14.17
CA CYS A 256 -2.11 2.03 -14.09
C CYS A 256 -2.12 2.59 -12.67
N ALA A 257 -0.99 3.12 -12.24
CA ALA A 257 -0.77 3.53 -10.88
C ALA A 257 0.24 4.68 -10.79
N SER A 258 -0.04 5.67 -9.93
CA SER A 258 1.00 6.57 -9.44
C SER A 258 1.63 6.08 -8.16
N ASP A 259 0.88 5.36 -7.36
CA ASP A 259 1.24 5.02 -5.99
C ASP A 259 1.50 6.29 -5.15
N PHE A 260 0.65 7.29 -5.37
CA PHE A 260 0.79 8.63 -4.82
C PHE A 260 0.53 8.63 -3.31
N HIS A 261 1.52 9.09 -2.54
CA HIS A 261 1.43 9.30 -1.09
C HIS A 261 1.46 10.80 -0.70
N GLY A 262 1.96 11.66 -1.61
CA GLY A 262 2.17 13.08 -1.33
C GLY A 262 3.30 13.34 -0.33
N ASN A 263 4.21 12.39 -0.15
CA ASN A 263 5.29 12.41 0.83
C ASN A 263 6.60 12.93 0.27
N LEU A 264 6.77 12.87 -1.05
CA LEU A 264 8.01 13.25 -1.75
C LEU A 264 7.83 14.53 -2.55
N GLU A 265 8.85 15.36 -2.57
CA GLU A 265 8.88 16.54 -3.43
C GLU A 265 8.88 16.11 -4.91
N GLY A 266 7.96 16.67 -5.70
CA GLY A 266 7.79 16.30 -7.10
C GLY A 266 6.92 15.09 -7.37
N GLU A 267 6.41 14.41 -6.36
CA GLU A 267 5.46 13.31 -6.51
C GLU A 267 4.13 13.81 -7.11
N THR A 268 3.66 13.13 -8.13
CA THR A 268 2.44 13.52 -8.86
C THR A 268 1.52 12.34 -9.08
N LEU A 269 0.22 12.63 -9.13
CA LEU A 269 -0.79 11.65 -9.58
C LEU A 269 -0.54 11.22 -11.03
N ALA A 270 -1.02 10.05 -11.42
CA ALA A 270 -0.80 9.45 -12.75
C ALA A 270 -1.59 10.17 -13.87
N HIS A 271 -1.43 11.49 -13.99
CA HIS A 271 -2.15 12.35 -14.93
C HIS A 271 -1.80 12.11 -16.42
N SER A 272 -0.93 11.16 -16.72
CA SER A 272 -0.57 10.77 -18.09
C SER A 272 -1.22 9.47 -18.57
N PHE A 273 -1.91 8.74 -17.70
CA PHE A 273 -2.54 7.48 -18.05
C PHE A 273 -3.99 7.69 -18.45
N VAL A 274 -4.39 7.01 -19.51
CA VAL A 274 -5.74 7.14 -20.11
C VAL A 274 -6.47 5.81 -20.13
N ARG A 275 -7.80 5.87 -20.20
CA ARG A 275 -8.70 4.70 -20.18
C ARG A 275 -8.30 3.57 -21.14
N ALA A 276 -7.80 3.92 -22.33
CA ALA A 276 -7.43 2.93 -23.34
C ALA A 276 -6.34 1.94 -22.87
N GLN A 277 -5.45 2.39 -21.98
CA GLN A 277 -4.35 1.56 -21.45
C GLN A 277 -4.83 0.46 -20.50
N CYS A 278 -5.98 0.67 -19.87
CA CYS A 278 -6.56 -0.26 -18.88
C CYS A 278 -7.98 -0.69 -19.25
N ALA A 279 -8.35 -0.62 -20.53
CA ALA A 279 -9.72 -0.85 -20.97
C ALA A 279 -10.33 -2.21 -20.53
N PRO A 280 -9.61 -3.35 -20.59
CA PRO A 280 -10.13 -4.63 -20.07
C PRO A 280 -10.45 -4.57 -18.59
N LEU A 281 -9.55 -3.99 -17.78
CA LEU A 281 -9.71 -3.85 -16.33
C LEU A 281 -10.90 -2.94 -15.98
N LEU A 282 -11.02 -1.79 -16.65
CA LEU A 282 -12.15 -0.88 -16.46
C LEU A 282 -13.47 -1.54 -16.82
N LYS A 283 -13.53 -2.28 -17.93
CA LYS A 283 -14.71 -3.07 -18.30
C LYS A 283 -15.07 -4.11 -17.23
N ALA A 284 -14.09 -4.80 -16.68
CA ALA A 284 -14.30 -5.78 -15.60
C ALA A 284 -14.81 -5.11 -14.29
N LEU A 285 -14.45 -3.84 -14.06
CA LEU A 285 -14.97 -3.01 -12.95
C LEU A 285 -16.35 -2.38 -13.26
N GLY A 286 -16.93 -2.61 -14.45
CA GLY A 286 -18.21 -2.04 -14.85
C GLY A 286 -18.14 -0.55 -15.24
N LEU A 287 -16.99 -0.09 -15.79
CA LEU A 287 -16.70 1.31 -16.13
C LEU A 287 -16.50 1.54 -17.63
#